data_219520228c849660bd558e90babe4dc3
#
_entry.id   219520228c849660bd558e90babe4dc3
#
_cell.length_a   1.000
_cell.length_b   1.000
_cell.length_c   1.000
_cell.angle_alpha   90.00
_cell.angle_beta   90.00
_cell.angle_gamma   90.00
#
_symmetry.space_group_name_H-M   'P 1'
#
loop_
_entity.id
_entity.type
_entity.pdbx_description
1 polymer ?
#
loop_
_entity_poly.entity_id
_entity_poly.type
_entity_poly.pdbx_seq_one_letter_code
_entity_poly.pdbx_strand_id
1 'polypeptide(L)'
;MNYGLKGRELLLALKRSEWLPAFDDEGLRIILGEVDDICMRLKNVVDSNQGGEYKNEVKVTIAYYHQCLNRNYRYIDSYLQNRLCKIRNLRWETGPVIPDSIHHDTLSSREKEYFMSYNNLLTEYNDLVGLDLTTDLEPPKDLLIEVRVLKEFGGKIMTDNGPISLDKGSIHFLKRSDVEQFIREGLVEHVLHDGQC
;
A
#
# COMPACT_ATOMS: atom_id res chain seq x y z
N MET A 1 9.20 -21.82 -26.54
CA MET A 1 9.40 -20.95 -25.37
C MET A 1 8.04 -20.54 -24.85
N ASN A 2 7.82 -20.62 -23.54
CA ASN A 2 6.52 -20.36 -22.94
C ASN A 2 6.57 -18.96 -22.28
N TYR A 3 6.39 -17.91 -23.09
CA TYR A 3 6.43 -16.53 -22.61
C TYR A 3 5.34 -16.25 -21.57
N GLY A 4 5.66 -15.47 -20.54
CA GLY A 4 4.72 -15.01 -19.52
C GLY A 4 4.48 -15.95 -18.34
N LEU A 5 5.21 -17.06 -18.22
CA LEU A 5 5.11 -17.95 -17.06
C LEU A 5 5.53 -17.22 -15.78
N LYS A 6 6.65 -16.51 -15.81
CA LYS A 6 7.16 -15.76 -14.66
C LYS A 6 6.22 -14.64 -14.24
N GLY A 7 5.63 -13.92 -15.20
CA GLY A 7 4.62 -12.89 -14.91
C GLY A 7 3.39 -13.46 -14.20
N ARG A 8 2.92 -14.62 -14.62
CA ARG A 8 1.83 -15.34 -13.94
C ARG A 8 2.21 -15.75 -12.51
N GLU A 9 3.43 -16.23 -12.29
CA GLU A 9 3.93 -16.60 -10.96
C GLU A 9 3.97 -15.40 -10.02
N LEU A 10 4.46 -14.23 -10.48
CA LEU A 10 4.46 -12.99 -9.71
C LEU A 10 3.06 -12.59 -9.25
N LEU A 11 2.08 -12.62 -10.15
CA LEU A 11 0.70 -12.28 -9.79
C LEU A 11 0.07 -13.31 -8.84
N LEU A 12 0.40 -14.59 -8.99
CA LEU A 12 -0.08 -15.62 -8.06
C LEU A 12 0.54 -15.46 -6.67
N ALA A 13 1.81 -15.06 -6.58
CA ALA A 13 2.47 -14.77 -5.31
C ALA A 13 1.78 -13.59 -4.58
N LEU A 14 1.45 -12.51 -5.32
CA LEU A 14 0.69 -11.38 -4.77
C LEU A 14 -0.72 -11.79 -4.28
N LYS A 15 -1.41 -12.63 -5.03
CA LYS A 15 -2.77 -13.07 -4.68
C LYS A 15 -2.80 -13.99 -3.45
N ARG A 16 -1.74 -14.77 -3.24
CA ARG A 16 -1.62 -15.70 -2.10
C ARG A 16 -1.25 -14.99 -0.80
N SER A 17 -0.64 -13.82 -0.90
CA SER A 17 -0.21 -13.03 0.25
C SER A 17 -1.29 -12.03 0.65
N GLU A 18 -1.77 -12.10 1.89
CA GLU A 18 -2.65 -11.08 2.48
C GLU A 18 -1.91 -9.75 2.61
N TRP A 19 -0.65 -9.82 2.98
CA TRP A 19 0.25 -8.68 3.12
C TRP A 19 1.07 -8.43 1.85
N LEU A 20 1.82 -7.33 1.86
CA LEU A 20 2.74 -7.00 0.78
C LEU A 20 3.96 -7.93 0.86
N PRO A 21 4.16 -8.86 -0.10
CA PRO A 21 5.35 -9.69 -0.14
C PRO A 21 6.57 -8.85 -0.50
N ALA A 22 7.78 -9.38 -0.24
CA ALA A 22 9.02 -8.75 -0.67
C ALA A 22 9.01 -8.45 -2.17
N PHE A 23 9.67 -7.34 -2.55
CA PHE A 23 9.74 -6.94 -3.96
C PHE A 23 10.60 -7.94 -4.75
N ASP A 24 10.03 -8.56 -5.79
CA ASP A 24 10.74 -9.53 -6.64
C ASP A 24 11.39 -8.81 -7.84
N ASP A 25 12.57 -8.22 -7.60
CA ASP A 25 13.35 -7.55 -8.64
C ASP A 25 13.86 -8.54 -9.70
N GLU A 26 14.25 -9.76 -9.30
CA GLU A 26 14.72 -10.79 -10.22
C GLU A 26 13.59 -11.25 -11.15
N GLY A 27 12.41 -11.48 -10.61
CA GLY A 27 11.23 -11.83 -11.40
C GLY A 27 10.89 -10.78 -12.45
N LEU A 28 10.96 -9.50 -12.08
CA LEU A 28 10.74 -8.41 -13.02
C LEU A 28 11.82 -8.33 -14.10
N ARG A 29 13.10 -8.54 -13.75
CA ARG A 29 14.19 -8.58 -14.73
C ARG A 29 14.02 -9.70 -15.74
N ILE A 30 13.57 -10.88 -15.30
CA ILE A 30 13.28 -12.00 -16.19
C ILE A 30 12.18 -11.63 -17.19
N ILE A 31 11.09 -11.02 -16.72
CA ILE A 31 9.98 -10.62 -17.60
C ILE A 31 10.41 -9.54 -18.60
N LEU A 32 11.20 -8.55 -18.15
CA LEU A 32 11.75 -7.52 -19.03
C LEU A 32 12.69 -8.14 -20.07
N GLY A 33 13.51 -9.11 -19.70
CA GLY A 33 14.32 -9.87 -20.64
C GLY A 33 13.50 -10.65 -21.68
N GLU A 34 12.35 -11.23 -21.28
CA GLU A 34 11.40 -11.84 -22.22
C GLU A 34 10.82 -10.81 -23.18
N VAL A 35 10.47 -9.62 -22.67
CA VAL A 35 9.96 -8.51 -23.52
C VAL A 35 10.99 -8.11 -24.57
N ASP A 36 12.26 -7.94 -24.17
CA ASP A 36 13.33 -7.58 -25.09
C ASP A 36 13.56 -8.67 -26.17
N ASP A 37 13.56 -9.95 -25.80
CA ASP A 37 13.67 -11.07 -26.74
C ASP A 37 12.51 -11.07 -27.75
N ILE A 38 11.29 -10.87 -27.29
CA ILE A 38 10.12 -10.78 -28.17
C ILE A 38 10.22 -9.58 -29.10
N CYS A 39 10.64 -8.41 -28.59
CA CYS A 39 10.84 -7.20 -29.39
C CYS A 39 11.90 -7.43 -30.50
N MET A 40 13.03 -8.07 -30.16
CA MET A 40 14.07 -8.40 -31.13
C MET A 40 13.56 -9.36 -32.23
N ARG A 41 12.81 -10.40 -31.83
CA ARG A 41 12.20 -11.33 -32.79
C ARG A 41 11.19 -10.65 -33.70
N LEU A 42 10.33 -9.81 -33.13
CA LEU A 42 9.34 -9.03 -33.87
C LEU A 42 10.02 -8.12 -34.91
N LYS A 43 11.08 -7.41 -34.48
CA LYS A 43 11.88 -6.56 -35.35
C LYS A 43 12.50 -7.36 -36.51
N ASN A 44 13.11 -8.51 -36.22
CA ASN A 44 13.71 -9.38 -37.22
C ASN A 44 12.68 -9.86 -38.27
N VAL A 45 11.45 -10.20 -37.82
CA VAL A 45 10.36 -10.62 -38.72
C VAL A 45 9.93 -9.46 -39.62
N VAL A 46 9.83 -8.25 -39.08
CA VAL A 46 9.46 -7.05 -39.85
C VAL A 46 10.57 -6.68 -40.86
N ASP A 47 11.83 -6.65 -40.40
CA ASP A 47 12.99 -6.26 -41.25
C ASP A 47 13.23 -7.27 -42.40
N SER A 48 13.00 -8.56 -42.15
CA SER A 48 13.16 -9.61 -43.15
C SER A 48 12.06 -9.60 -44.22
N ASN A 49 10.97 -8.86 -44.00
CA ASN A 49 9.83 -8.78 -44.92
C ASN A 49 9.59 -7.36 -45.48
N GLN A 50 10.57 -6.49 -45.39
CA GLN A 50 10.50 -5.13 -45.96
C GLN A 50 10.55 -5.19 -47.51
N GLY A 51 9.42 -5.24 -48.17
CA GLY A 51 9.42 -5.24 -49.65
C GLY A 51 8.07 -5.44 -50.31
N GLY A 52 6.98 -5.46 -49.55
CA GLY A 52 5.66 -5.64 -50.14
C GLY A 52 4.58 -5.88 -49.08
N GLU A 53 3.39 -6.28 -49.55
CA GLU A 53 2.33 -6.71 -48.63
C GLU A 53 2.76 -7.96 -47.82
N TYR A 54 2.64 -7.89 -46.50
CA TYR A 54 2.95 -9.03 -45.65
C TYR A 54 2.05 -10.23 -45.97
N LYS A 55 2.64 -11.39 -46.20
CA LYS A 55 1.92 -12.67 -46.34
C LYS A 55 1.12 -12.93 -45.05
N ASN A 56 0.01 -13.65 -45.18
CA ASN A 56 -0.87 -13.95 -44.02
C ASN A 56 -0.12 -14.62 -42.87
N GLU A 57 0.84 -15.50 -43.14
CA GLU A 57 1.70 -16.15 -42.14
C GLU A 57 2.51 -15.16 -41.32
N VAL A 58 3.07 -14.13 -42.00
CA VAL A 58 3.84 -13.06 -41.35
C VAL A 58 2.93 -12.21 -40.46
N LYS A 59 1.73 -11.86 -40.95
CA LYS A 59 0.72 -11.10 -40.18
C LYS A 59 0.34 -11.84 -38.90
N VAL A 60 0.11 -13.16 -38.99
CA VAL A 60 -0.20 -14.00 -37.82
C VAL A 60 0.96 -14.04 -36.82
N THR A 61 2.19 -14.17 -37.30
CA THR A 61 3.40 -14.17 -36.45
C THR A 61 3.58 -12.83 -35.74
N ILE A 62 3.40 -11.71 -36.42
CA ILE A 62 3.44 -10.38 -35.83
C ILE A 62 2.35 -10.23 -34.76
N ALA A 63 1.12 -10.63 -35.06
CA ALA A 63 0.01 -10.59 -34.11
C ALA A 63 0.27 -11.44 -32.87
N TYR A 64 0.86 -12.62 -33.03
CA TYR A 64 1.25 -13.47 -31.91
C TYR A 64 2.27 -12.80 -30.99
N TYR A 65 3.37 -12.27 -31.53
CA TYR A 65 4.39 -11.58 -30.73
C TYR A 65 3.82 -10.33 -30.04
N HIS A 66 2.98 -9.56 -30.74
CA HIS A 66 2.30 -8.41 -30.16
C HIS A 66 1.40 -8.81 -28.97
N GLN A 67 0.66 -9.90 -29.07
CA GLN A 67 -0.14 -10.41 -27.94
C GLN A 67 0.72 -10.90 -26.76
N CYS A 68 1.88 -11.51 -27.06
CA CYS A 68 2.84 -11.89 -26.00
C CYS A 68 3.39 -10.67 -25.28
N LEU A 69 3.75 -9.60 -25.99
CA LEU A 69 4.20 -8.33 -25.40
C LEU A 69 3.12 -7.71 -24.52
N ASN A 70 1.91 -7.55 -25.06
CA ASN A 70 0.80 -6.97 -24.32
C ASN A 70 0.48 -7.76 -23.03
N ARG A 71 0.60 -9.07 -23.09
CA ARG A 71 0.40 -9.93 -21.90
C ARG A 71 1.49 -9.69 -20.85
N ASN A 72 2.76 -9.63 -21.24
CA ASN A 72 3.85 -9.38 -20.31
C ASN A 72 3.76 -7.98 -19.69
N TYR A 73 3.42 -6.94 -20.47
CA TYR A 73 3.18 -5.60 -19.93
C TYR A 73 2.03 -5.59 -18.92
N ARG A 74 0.91 -6.26 -19.23
CA ARG A 74 -0.22 -6.37 -18.28
C ARG A 74 0.18 -7.07 -16.97
N TYR A 75 1.07 -8.06 -17.02
CA TYR A 75 1.58 -8.69 -15.80
C TYR A 75 2.40 -7.71 -14.96
N ILE A 76 3.32 -6.97 -15.59
CA ILE A 76 4.13 -5.95 -14.91
C ILE A 76 3.22 -4.86 -14.31
N ASP A 77 2.32 -4.31 -15.12
CA ASP A 77 1.41 -3.23 -14.69
C ASP A 77 0.52 -3.70 -13.52
N SER A 78 -0.07 -4.89 -13.63
CA SER A 78 -0.91 -5.45 -12.57
C SER A 78 -0.13 -5.70 -11.28
N TYR A 79 1.12 -6.16 -11.39
CA TYR A 79 2.01 -6.36 -10.25
C TYR A 79 2.31 -5.04 -9.54
N LEU A 80 2.80 -4.05 -10.28
CA LEU A 80 3.17 -2.76 -9.73
C LEU A 80 1.95 -2.00 -9.18
N GLN A 81 0.84 -1.98 -9.93
CA GLN A 81 -0.37 -1.29 -9.51
C GLN A 81 -0.96 -1.88 -8.22
N ASN A 82 -0.98 -3.20 -8.09
CA ASN A 82 -1.46 -3.85 -6.87
C ASN A 82 -0.58 -3.48 -5.66
N ARG A 83 0.74 -3.46 -5.83
CA ARG A 83 1.68 -3.05 -4.80
C ARG A 83 1.48 -1.60 -4.39
N LEU A 84 1.37 -0.70 -5.37
CA LEU A 84 1.12 0.73 -5.10
C LEU A 84 -0.22 0.96 -4.39
N CYS A 85 -1.27 0.20 -4.73
CA CYS A 85 -2.54 0.25 -4.01
C CYS A 85 -2.38 -0.17 -2.55
N LYS A 86 -1.68 -1.28 -2.28
CA LYS A 86 -1.41 -1.74 -0.90
C LYS A 86 -0.57 -0.72 -0.12
N ILE A 87 0.43 -0.10 -0.74
CA ILE A 87 1.25 0.95 -0.11
C ILE A 87 0.42 2.19 0.24
N ARG A 88 -0.52 2.60 -0.63
CA ARG A 88 -1.45 3.68 -0.32
C ARG A 88 -2.36 3.33 0.86
N ASN A 89 -2.94 2.12 0.85
CA ASN A 89 -3.79 1.66 1.94
C ASN A 89 -3.01 1.62 3.27
N LEU A 90 -1.74 1.17 3.22
CA LEU A 90 -0.87 1.18 4.39
C LEU A 90 -0.76 2.59 5.01
N ARG A 91 -0.62 3.64 4.18
CA ARG A 91 -0.59 5.02 4.68
C ARG A 91 -1.86 5.41 5.44
N TRP A 92 -3.03 4.93 4.99
CA TRP A 92 -4.31 5.19 5.65
C TRP A 92 -4.49 4.37 6.93
N GLU A 93 -3.97 3.16 6.98
CA GLU A 93 -4.09 2.26 8.14
C GLU A 93 -3.09 2.59 9.25
N THR A 94 -1.83 2.85 8.89
CA THR A 94 -0.73 2.99 9.86
C THR A 94 -0.27 4.41 10.10
N GLY A 95 -0.70 5.37 9.28
CA GLY A 95 -0.28 6.75 9.41
C GLY A 95 0.99 7.11 8.60
N PRO A 96 1.64 8.25 8.92
CA PRO A 96 2.72 8.83 8.10
C PRO A 96 4.05 8.08 8.17
N VAL A 97 4.20 7.15 9.11
CA VAL A 97 5.45 6.40 9.33
C VAL A 97 5.24 4.95 8.92
N ILE A 98 6.17 4.40 8.13
CA ILE A 98 6.17 2.98 7.81
C ILE A 98 6.50 2.20 9.08
N PRO A 99 5.65 1.24 9.52
CA PRO A 99 5.94 0.43 10.69
C PRO A 99 7.22 -0.39 10.54
N ASP A 100 8.00 -0.53 11.61
CA ASP A 100 9.22 -1.35 11.62
C ASP A 100 8.93 -2.85 11.33
N SER A 101 7.69 -3.30 11.57
CA SER A 101 7.22 -4.65 11.22
C SER A 101 7.21 -4.91 9.72
N ILE A 102 7.07 -3.86 8.90
CA ILE A 102 7.24 -3.92 7.45
C ILE A 102 8.71 -3.67 7.20
N HIS A 103 9.49 -4.73 7.29
CA HIS A 103 10.94 -4.69 7.16
C HIS A 103 11.37 -3.84 5.95
N HIS A 104 12.47 -3.11 6.13
CA HIS A 104 13.08 -2.30 5.07
C HIS A 104 13.31 -3.07 3.76
N ASP A 105 13.36 -4.41 3.82
CA ASP A 105 13.59 -5.31 2.69
C ASP A 105 12.31 -5.66 1.90
N THR A 106 11.11 -5.33 2.43
CA THR A 106 9.84 -5.64 1.74
C THR A 106 9.54 -4.65 0.61
N LEU A 107 9.95 -3.38 0.78
CA LEU A 107 9.71 -2.31 -0.16
C LEU A 107 10.97 -1.98 -0.97
N SER A 108 10.82 -1.80 -2.28
CA SER A 108 11.88 -1.26 -3.12
C SER A 108 12.17 0.21 -2.78
N SER A 109 13.36 0.71 -3.17
CA SER A 109 13.73 2.12 -2.94
C SER A 109 12.72 3.09 -3.59
N ARG A 110 12.22 2.76 -4.79
CA ARG A 110 11.20 3.56 -5.50
C ARG A 110 9.85 3.52 -4.80
N GLU A 111 9.48 2.41 -4.19
CA GLU A 111 8.23 2.29 -3.42
C GLU A 111 8.27 3.11 -2.13
N LYS A 112 9.43 3.18 -1.47
CA LYS A 112 9.67 4.07 -0.32
C LYS A 112 9.55 5.54 -0.71
N GLU A 113 10.17 5.93 -1.82
CA GLU A 113 10.07 7.28 -2.38
C GLU A 113 8.61 7.63 -2.73
N TYR A 114 7.89 6.69 -3.33
CA TYR A 114 6.47 6.85 -3.62
C TYR A 114 5.63 7.06 -2.35
N PHE A 115 5.88 6.27 -1.28
CA PHE A 115 5.19 6.44 0.00
C PHE A 115 5.43 7.83 0.58
N MET A 116 6.69 8.31 0.58
CA MET A 116 7.04 9.65 1.06
C MET A 116 6.36 10.74 0.24
N SER A 117 6.38 10.63 -1.09
CA SER A 117 5.73 11.60 -1.98
C SER A 117 4.22 11.63 -1.78
N TYR A 118 3.60 10.47 -1.61
CA TYR A 118 2.17 10.36 -1.32
C TYR A 118 1.81 10.95 0.05
N ASN A 119 2.66 10.71 1.07
CA ASN A 119 2.49 11.32 2.39
C ASN A 119 2.56 12.85 2.33
N ASN A 120 3.53 13.42 1.62
CA ASN A 120 3.65 14.86 1.45
C ASN A 120 2.41 15.46 0.76
N LEU A 121 1.92 14.79 -0.29
CA LEU A 121 0.70 15.20 -0.99
C LEU A 121 -0.52 15.22 -0.07
N LEU A 122 -0.67 14.20 0.79
CA LEU A 122 -1.76 14.16 1.78
C LEU A 122 -1.62 15.27 2.83
N THR A 123 -0.40 15.54 3.29
CA THR A 123 -0.14 16.62 4.26
C THR A 123 -0.51 17.98 3.66
N GLU A 124 -0.04 18.28 2.45
CA GLU A 124 -0.40 19.52 1.74
C GLU A 124 -1.91 19.66 1.54
N TYR A 125 -2.58 18.56 1.22
CA TYR A 125 -4.04 18.55 1.05
C TYR A 125 -4.77 18.81 2.36
N ASN A 126 -4.35 18.17 3.47
CA ASN A 126 -4.91 18.39 4.80
C ASN A 126 -4.72 19.84 5.27
N ASP A 127 -3.55 20.42 5.02
CA ASP A 127 -3.24 21.82 5.34
C ASP A 127 -4.15 22.79 4.56
N LEU A 128 -4.41 22.52 3.28
CA LEU A 128 -5.30 23.33 2.45
C LEU A 128 -6.77 23.26 2.89
N VAL A 129 -7.22 22.08 3.32
CA VAL A 129 -8.60 21.87 3.79
C VAL A 129 -8.77 22.34 5.25
N GLY A 130 -7.68 22.42 6.02
CA GLY A 130 -7.70 22.71 7.45
C GLY A 130 -8.24 21.59 8.32
N LEU A 131 -8.31 20.36 7.77
CA LEU A 131 -8.80 19.15 8.45
C LEU A 131 -7.85 17.98 8.15
N ASP A 132 -7.48 17.22 9.18
CA ASP A 132 -6.77 15.97 8.98
C ASP A 132 -7.75 14.84 8.64
N LEU A 133 -7.86 14.53 7.36
CA LEU A 133 -8.74 13.48 6.83
C LEU A 133 -8.30 12.07 7.21
N THR A 134 -7.09 11.91 7.75
CA THR A 134 -6.53 10.60 8.11
C THR A 134 -6.81 10.21 9.55
N THR A 135 -7.33 11.14 10.37
CA THR A 135 -7.57 10.93 11.80
C THR A 135 -8.81 10.13 12.09
N ASP A 136 -9.94 10.48 11.48
CA ASP A 136 -11.24 9.91 11.78
C ASP A 136 -11.85 9.29 10.53
N LEU A 137 -11.48 8.03 10.21
CA LEU A 137 -12.04 7.29 9.08
C LEU A 137 -13.46 6.83 9.33
N GLU A 138 -13.83 6.61 10.60
CA GLU A 138 -15.20 6.30 11.03
C GLU A 138 -15.68 7.34 12.03
N PRO A 139 -16.92 7.82 11.92
CA PRO A 139 -17.47 8.71 12.91
C PRO A 139 -17.51 8.00 14.28
N PRO A 140 -17.08 8.67 15.36
CA PRO A 140 -17.12 8.09 16.70
C PRO A 140 -18.58 7.76 17.06
N LYS A 141 -18.82 6.50 17.44
CA LYS A 141 -20.16 6.04 17.86
C LYS A 141 -20.51 6.52 19.27
N ASP A 142 -19.49 6.54 20.13
CA ASP A 142 -19.68 6.90 21.54
C ASP A 142 -18.98 8.22 21.88
N LEU A 143 -19.73 9.09 22.55
CA LEU A 143 -19.24 10.38 23.02
C LEU A 143 -18.26 10.21 24.18
N LEU A 144 -18.53 9.25 25.05
CA LEU A 144 -17.76 8.91 26.23
C LEU A 144 -17.26 7.47 26.10
N ILE A 145 -15.99 7.27 26.36
CA ILE A 145 -15.34 5.94 26.29
C ILE A 145 -14.63 5.62 27.61
N GLU A 146 -14.58 4.34 27.94
CA GLU A 146 -13.78 3.85 29.04
C GLU A 146 -12.35 3.61 28.55
N VAL A 147 -11.38 4.18 29.25
CA VAL A 147 -9.97 4.12 28.88
C VAL A 147 -9.11 3.67 30.04
N ARG A 148 -8.14 2.80 29.76
CA ARG A 148 -7.13 2.32 30.70
C ARG A 148 -5.79 2.98 30.39
N VAL A 149 -5.14 3.52 31.41
CA VAL A 149 -3.81 4.13 31.29
C VAL A 149 -2.73 3.06 31.30
N LEU A 150 -1.98 2.94 30.21
CA LEU A 150 -0.90 1.94 30.06
C LEU A 150 0.46 2.44 30.56
N LYS A 151 0.75 3.72 30.30
CA LYS A 151 2.03 4.34 30.65
C LYS A 151 1.80 5.55 31.55
N GLU A 152 2.76 5.80 32.42
CA GLU A 152 2.74 6.97 33.29
C GLU A 152 2.84 8.24 32.45
N PHE A 153 1.83 9.07 32.55
CA PHE A 153 1.78 10.38 31.92
C PHE A 153 1.98 11.42 33.02
N GLY A 154 3.15 12.04 33.09
CA GLY A 154 3.49 13.00 34.15
C GLY A 154 2.71 14.32 34.13
N GLY A 155 1.54 14.36 33.47
CA GLY A 155 0.71 15.55 33.29
C GLY A 155 -0.76 15.32 33.68
N LYS A 156 -1.48 16.45 33.81
CA LYS A 156 -2.94 16.46 33.98
C LYS A 156 -3.57 16.78 32.63
N ILE A 157 -4.56 16.02 32.24
CA ILE A 157 -5.38 16.33 31.07
C ILE A 157 -6.48 17.29 31.51
N MET A 158 -6.63 18.39 30.78
CA MET A 158 -7.75 19.30 30.96
C MET A 158 -8.95 18.74 30.20
N THR A 159 -9.98 18.38 30.94
CA THR A 159 -11.27 17.98 30.42
C THR A 159 -12.32 19.05 30.73
N ASP A 160 -13.49 19.02 30.10
CA ASP A 160 -14.58 19.95 30.39
C ASP A 160 -15.00 19.92 31.88
N ASN A 161 -14.75 18.82 32.57
CA ASN A 161 -15.04 18.63 33.99
C ASN A 161 -13.88 19.01 34.93
N GLY A 162 -12.77 19.54 34.37
CA GLY A 162 -11.58 19.94 35.11
C GLY A 162 -10.36 19.06 34.84
N PRO A 163 -9.23 19.33 35.51
CA PRO A 163 -7.99 18.59 35.32
C PRO A 163 -8.09 17.19 35.93
N ILE A 164 -7.79 16.16 35.14
CA ILE A 164 -7.76 14.77 35.56
C ILE A 164 -6.31 14.26 35.49
N SER A 165 -5.86 13.56 36.55
CA SER A 165 -4.58 12.87 36.58
C SER A 165 -4.74 11.47 35.98
N LEU A 166 -3.86 11.10 35.06
CA LEU A 166 -3.83 9.76 34.45
C LEU A 166 -2.70 8.94 35.07
N ASP A 167 -3.03 8.25 36.15
CA ASP A 167 -2.07 7.36 36.83
C ASP A 167 -2.03 6.01 36.09
N LYS A 168 -0.85 5.41 35.98
CA LYS A 168 -0.67 4.12 35.33
C LYS A 168 -1.57 3.06 35.91
N GLY A 169 -2.34 2.38 35.07
CA GLY A 169 -3.28 1.30 35.48
C GLY A 169 -4.65 1.80 35.92
N SER A 170 -4.88 3.10 36.05
CA SER A 170 -6.20 3.67 36.32
C SER A 170 -7.14 3.56 35.13
N ILE A 171 -8.43 3.47 35.41
CA ILE A 171 -9.50 3.43 34.42
C ILE A 171 -10.34 4.68 34.59
N HIS A 172 -10.61 5.36 33.48
CA HIS A 172 -11.35 6.61 33.44
C HIS A 172 -12.44 6.55 32.37
N PHE A 173 -13.56 7.23 32.63
CA PHE A 173 -14.63 7.40 31.66
C PHE A 173 -14.58 8.85 31.15
N LEU A 174 -14.06 9.03 29.94
CA LEU A 174 -13.70 10.33 29.36
C LEU A 174 -14.31 10.54 27.98
N LYS A 175 -14.43 11.81 27.58
CA LYS A 175 -14.79 12.12 26.19
C LYS A 175 -13.70 11.57 25.26
N ARG A 176 -14.14 10.95 24.16
CA ARG A 176 -13.24 10.43 23.14
C ARG A 176 -12.34 11.52 22.56
N SER A 177 -12.89 12.73 22.33
CA SER A 177 -12.12 13.89 21.85
C SER A 177 -10.90 14.24 22.70
N ASP A 178 -11.02 14.06 24.01
CA ASP A 178 -10.00 14.49 24.98
C ASP A 178 -8.86 13.46 25.12
N VAL A 179 -9.14 12.20 24.79
CA VAL A 179 -8.20 11.07 24.98
C VAL A 179 -7.70 10.45 23.69
N GLU A 180 -8.25 10.81 22.55
CA GLU A 180 -7.92 10.19 21.28
C GLU A 180 -6.44 10.33 20.90
N GLN A 181 -5.83 11.50 21.15
CA GLN A 181 -4.41 11.70 20.95
C GLN A 181 -3.57 10.70 21.77
N PHE A 182 -3.94 10.48 23.03
CA PHE A 182 -3.22 9.57 23.94
C PHE A 182 -3.40 8.10 23.57
N ILE A 183 -4.56 7.75 22.98
CA ILE A 183 -4.78 6.42 22.40
C ILE A 183 -3.83 6.19 21.21
N ARG A 184 -3.69 7.19 20.33
CA ARG A 184 -2.77 7.12 19.18
C ARG A 184 -1.30 7.04 19.60
N GLU A 185 -0.93 7.74 20.65
CA GLU A 185 0.42 7.69 21.20
C GLU A 185 0.70 6.38 21.99
N GLY A 186 -0.32 5.52 22.17
CA GLY A 186 -0.20 4.27 22.90
C GLY A 186 0.06 4.46 24.40
N LEU A 187 -0.37 5.57 24.95
CA LEU A 187 -0.32 5.87 26.38
C LEU A 187 -1.56 5.34 27.13
N VAL A 188 -2.68 5.30 26.42
CA VAL A 188 -3.99 4.91 26.91
C VAL A 188 -4.63 3.91 25.94
N GLU A 189 -5.34 2.92 26.46
CA GLU A 189 -6.06 1.90 25.70
C GLU A 189 -7.57 2.06 25.91
N HIS A 190 -8.33 1.99 24.82
CA HIS A 190 -9.79 1.94 24.89
C HIS A 190 -10.24 0.55 25.34
N VAL A 191 -10.97 0.48 26.43
CA VAL A 191 -11.55 -0.77 26.97
C VAL A 191 -12.86 -1.04 26.23
N LEU A 192 -12.83 -1.99 25.31
CA LEU A 192 -14.04 -2.48 24.65
C LEU A 192 -14.72 -3.50 25.58
N HIS A 193 -15.93 -3.21 26.02
CA HIS A 193 -16.76 -4.22 26.66
C HIS A 193 -17.38 -5.09 25.55
N ASP A 194 -16.87 -6.31 25.37
CA ASP A 194 -17.49 -7.32 24.51
C ASP A 194 -18.89 -7.64 25.04
N GLY A 195 -19.90 -6.95 24.53
CA GLY A 195 -21.27 -7.24 24.98
C GLY A 195 -22.39 -6.29 24.59
N GLN A 196 -22.18 -5.37 23.68
CA GLN A 196 -23.33 -4.62 23.11
C GLN A 196 -23.31 -4.70 21.57
N CYS A 197 -23.97 -5.75 21.07
CA CYS A 197 -24.52 -5.77 19.72
C CYS A 197 -25.82 -4.95 19.66
#